data_a97cef5af0d09d6bab5e11ffbd2efef2
#
_entry.id   a97cef5af0d09d6bab5e11ffbd2efef2
#
_cell.length_a   1.000
_cell.length_b   1.000
_cell.length_c   1.000
_cell.angle_alpha   90.00
_cell.angle_beta   90.00
_cell.angle_gamma   90.00
#
_symmetry.space_group_name_H-M   'P 1'
#
loop_
_entity.id
_entity.type
_entity.pdbx_description
1 polymer ?
#
loop_
_entity_poly.entity_id
_entity_poly.type
_entity_poly.pdbx_seq_one_letter_code
_entity_poly.pdbx_strand_id
1 'polypeptide(L)'
;MKKQYLYYPLFLGIFFGLGILIGNLLSVNGMDDAFTTSGNLKKRKLNRLIDIIDQRYVDEVNTDSIVDVTVNGILQNLDPHSIYISTDQAQAVADDMRGNFVGIGIRYFVNEDTISVLSTIKDGPSQKAGIKSGDRILTVDGRPLYGENKVSTDQLKGESGSRITLGVLKPGDSTVFKIPVTRGQIAIKSVDAAYMLTNELGYIKVNRFAESTTAEFNRAIDILKRKGAQQVAVDLRDNPGGVLQAALDMADEFLKDDQLMLFQKDRNNKRKNSYATSDGDFEDKPVFILINENSASASEVVAGALQDNDKGTIIGRRSFGKGLVQQEMQLGDGSAVRLTVARYYTPTGRSIQRPYDSGNEDYFNEYLERYENGELQDKSNIEVNDSLMYKTPAGKIVYGGGGIIPDVFVAGPKGYENQTLDYFARTGFADRVANDFLRTEGSYLRYMPEKEFVDSYQVPETLLLEFYQRARGGNNKSLRLTGNREFMMLLLKASLAEQLYGTELKVKLLNTMDPMIDRLKELSRDRKNT
;
A
#
# COMPACT_ATOMS: atom_id res chain seq x y z
N MET A 1 48.00 42.70 -60.32
CA MET A 1 47.07 42.47 -59.20
C MET A 1 47.87 41.99 -58.00
N LYS A 2 47.73 42.67 -56.86
CA LYS A 2 48.63 42.58 -55.69
C LYS A 2 48.54 41.25 -54.95
N LYS A 3 49.65 40.57 -54.71
CA LYS A 3 49.77 39.31 -53.93
C LYS A 3 49.18 39.36 -52.49
N GLN A 4 48.70 40.49 -52.04
CA GLN A 4 48.16 40.71 -50.71
C GLN A 4 46.79 40.04 -50.46
N TYR A 5 45.95 39.82 -51.50
CA TYR A 5 44.65 39.21 -51.35
C TYR A 5 44.66 37.68 -51.10
N LEU A 6 45.80 37.04 -51.31
CA LEU A 6 45.95 35.60 -51.11
C LEU A 6 45.98 35.19 -49.64
N TYR A 7 46.30 36.12 -48.73
CA TYR A 7 46.44 35.88 -47.29
C TYR A 7 45.17 36.19 -46.49
N TYR A 8 44.15 36.85 -47.08
CA TYR A 8 42.88 37.16 -46.38
C TYR A 8 42.14 35.94 -45.87
N PRO A 9 41.99 34.82 -46.65
CA PRO A 9 41.34 33.63 -46.13
C PRO A 9 42.10 32.99 -44.96
N LEU A 10 43.42 33.05 -44.99
CA LEU A 10 44.27 32.52 -43.91
C LEU A 10 44.11 33.32 -42.61
N PHE A 11 44.11 34.66 -42.71
CA PHE A 11 43.85 35.51 -41.57
C PHE A 11 42.43 35.36 -41.01
N LEU A 12 41.40 35.22 -41.86
CA LEU A 12 40.04 34.98 -41.44
C LEU A 12 39.91 33.62 -40.70
N GLY A 13 40.58 32.57 -41.18
CA GLY A 13 40.60 31.25 -40.55
C GLY A 13 41.26 31.25 -39.17
N ILE A 14 42.37 32.00 -39.04
CA ILE A 14 43.08 32.16 -37.76
C ILE A 14 42.21 32.95 -36.74
N PHE A 15 41.56 34.04 -37.20
CA PHE A 15 40.68 34.83 -36.31
C PHE A 15 39.44 34.03 -35.88
N PHE A 16 38.88 33.20 -36.80
CA PHE A 16 37.75 32.32 -36.48
C PHE A 16 38.17 31.22 -35.49
N GLY A 17 39.32 30.58 -35.71
CA GLY A 17 39.90 29.59 -34.80
C GLY A 17 40.23 30.15 -33.44
N LEU A 18 40.81 31.36 -33.36
CA LEU A 18 41.04 32.05 -32.12
C LEU A 18 39.74 32.45 -31.38
N GLY A 19 38.70 32.86 -32.13
CA GLY A 19 37.38 33.16 -31.58
C GLY A 19 36.70 31.94 -30.98
N ILE A 20 36.82 30.76 -31.63
CA ILE A 20 36.31 29.48 -31.09
C ILE A 20 37.10 29.05 -29.82
N LEU A 21 38.44 29.20 -29.86
CA LEU A 21 39.31 28.88 -28.69
C LEU A 21 39.05 29.79 -27.49
N ILE A 22 38.89 31.08 -27.72
CA ILE A 22 38.55 32.06 -26.67
C ILE A 22 37.12 31.83 -26.19
N GLY A 23 36.17 31.54 -27.08
CA GLY A 23 34.80 31.19 -26.72
C GLY A 23 34.72 29.93 -25.87
N ASN A 24 35.49 28.88 -26.20
CA ASN A 24 35.57 27.66 -25.40
C ASN A 24 36.27 27.87 -24.05
N LEU A 25 37.35 28.68 -24.00
CA LEU A 25 38.02 29.05 -22.76
C LEU A 25 37.16 29.91 -21.82
N LEU A 26 36.29 30.73 -22.37
CA LEU A 26 35.32 31.53 -21.62
C LEU A 26 34.10 30.70 -21.17
N SER A 27 33.69 29.72 -21.95
CA SER A 27 32.57 28.80 -21.56
C SER A 27 33.01 27.78 -20.49
N VAL A 28 34.25 27.31 -20.52
CA VAL A 28 34.79 26.40 -19.48
C VAL A 28 35.04 27.13 -18.14
N ASN A 29 35.15 28.46 -18.13
CA ASN A 29 35.39 29.26 -16.93
C ASN A 29 34.14 30.00 -16.40
N GLY A 30 32.95 29.45 -16.54
CA GLY A 30 31.81 29.85 -15.69
C GLY A 30 31.09 31.14 -16.08
N MET A 31 30.81 31.36 -17.39
CA MET A 31 29.94 32.44 -17.86
C MET A 31 28.45 32.04 -18.05
N ASP A 32 28.06 30.80 -17.75
CA ASP A 32 26.63 30.41 -17.72
C ASP A 32 25.84 31.02 -16.54
N ASP A 33 26.56 31.69 -15.60
CA ASP A 33 25.95 32.21 -14.39
C ASP A 33 25.62 33.73 -14.41
N ALA A 34 25.92 34.44 -15.49
CA ALA A 34 25.77 35.91 -15.50
C ALA A 34 24.40 36.41 -15.96
N PHE A 35 23.53 35.54 -16.53
CA PHE A 35 22.23 35.94 -17.11
C PHE A 35 20.99 35.33 -16.46
N THR A 36 21.10 34.63 -15.34
CA THR A 36 19.93 34.13 -14.62
C THR A 36 19.71 34.91 -13.33
N THR A 37 18.66 35.70 -13.36
CA THR A 37 18.01 36.52 -12.35
C THR A 37 17.98 35.93 -10.93
N SER A 38 18.02 36.82 -9.96
CA SER A 38 17.77 36.82 -8.49
C SER A 38 17.25 35.55 -7.77
N GLY A 39 16.68 34.55 -8.46
CA GLY A 39 16.24 33.28 -7.89
C GLY A 39 17.36 32.28 -7.55
N ASN A 40 18.57 32.48 -8.09
CA ASN A 40 19.67 31.51 -8.03
C ASN A 40 20.51 31.59 -6.76
N LEU A 41 20.54 32.73 -6.07
CA LEU A 41 21.43 32.92 -4.91
C LEU A 41 21.14 31.97 -3.73
N LYS A 42 19.84 31.65 -3.50
CA LYS A 42 19.46 30.73 -2.42
C LYS A 42 19.79 29.26 -2.76
N LYS A 43 19.61 28.86 -4.02
CA LYS A 43 20.01 27.52 -4.49
C LYS A 43 21.54 27.34 -4.44
N ARG A 44 22.28 28.34 -4.87
CA ARG A 44 23.77 28.37 -4.78
C ARG A 44 24.28 28.23 -3.35
N LYS A 45 23.57 28.78 -2.36
CA LYS A 45 23.95 28.68 -0.94
C LYS A 45 23.95 27.21 -0.46
N LEU A 46 22.98 26.40 -0.86
CA LEU A 46 22.90 24.98 -0.47
C LEU A 46 24.05 24.19 -1.11
N ASN A 47 24.23 24.29 -2.42
CA ASN A 47 25.34 23.61 -3.11
C ASN A 47 26.70 24.01 -2.52
N ARG A 48 26.93 25.32 -2.28
CA ARG A 48 28.17 25.77 -1.69
C ARG A 48 28.41 25.28 -0.26
N LEU A 49 27.33 25.08 0.52
CA LEU A 49 27.46 24.49 1.85
C LEU A 49 27.92 23.04 1.77
N ILE A 50 27.32 22.26 0.85
CA ILE A 50 27.70 20.87 0.60
C ILE A 50 29.16 20.79 0.14
N ASP A 51 29.59 21.65 -0.82
CA ASP A 51 30.97 21.73 -1.29
C ASP A 51 31.94 22.07 -0.16
N ILE A 52 31.59 22.99 0.75
CA ILE A 52 32.41 23.35 1.90
C ILE A 52 32.56 22.20 2.87
N ILE A 53 31.48 21.47 3.14
CA ILE A 53 31.51 20.28 4.02
C ILE A 53 32.42 19.22 3.40
N ASP A 54 32.23 18.88 2.14
CA ASP A 54 33.03 17.88 1.44
C ASP A 54 34.53 18.22 1.41
N GLN A 55 34.88 19.50 1.22
CA GLN A 55 36.26 19.92 1.05
C GLN A 55 36.99 20.31 2.35
N ARG A 56 36.26 20.66 3.41
CA ARG A 56 36.87 21.34 4.58
C ARG A 56 36.47 20.77 5.93
N TYR A 57 35.49 19.88 5.99
CA TYR A 57 35.13 19.27 7.27
C TYR A 57 36.28 18.39 7.77
N VAL A 58 36.47 18.34 9.09
CA VAL A 58 37.67 17.70 9.70
C VAL A 58 37.66 16.19 9.56
N ASP A 59 36.47 15.55 9.53
CA ASP A 59 36.32 14.12 9.39
C ASP A 59 35.76 13.78 8.00
N GLU A 60 36.01 12.55 7.52
CA GLU A 60 35.35 12.04 6.31
C GLU A 60 33.82 11.94 6.53
N VAL A 61 33.06 12.55 5.63
CA VAL A 61 31.59 12.48 5.63
C VAL A 61 31.09 11.91 4.32
N ASN A 62 30.07 11.10 4.42
CA ASN A 62 29.33 10.66 3.25
C ASN A 62 28.38 11.77 2.78
N THR A 63 28.82 12.51 1.78
CA THR A 63 28.10 13.68 1.23
C THR A 63 26.76 13.28 0.63
N ASP A 64 26.65 12.09 0.01
CA ASP A 64 25.40 11.59 -0.56
C ASP A 64 24.34 11.40 0.54
N SER A 65 24.74 10.83 1.67
CA SER A 65 23.85 10.67 2.83
C SER A 65 23.37 12.02 3.40
N ILE A 66 24.25 13.03 3.41
CA ILE A 66 23.89 14.40 3.84
C ILE A 66 22.88 15.01 2.87
N VAL A 67 23.08 14.82 1.56
CA VAL A 67 22.14 15.29 0.53
C VAL A 67 20.79 14.65 0.71
N ASP A 68 20.72 13.33 0.88
CA ASP A 68 19.48 12.58 1.08
C ASP A 68 18.68 13.07 2.31
N VAL A 69 19.36 13.25 3.45
CA VAL A 69 18.77 13.79 4.68
C VAL A 69 18.27 15.22 4.46
N THR A 70 19.05 16.05 3.71
CA THR A 70 18.69 17.43 3.43
C THR A 70 17.46 17.52 2.53
N VAL A 71 17.41 16.72 1.46
CA VAL A 71 16.25 16.65 0.55
C VAL A 71 15.00 16.22 1.32
N ASN A 72 15.10 15.19 2.15
CA ASN A 72 13.99 14.75 2.99
C ASN A 72 13.55 15.85 3.97
N GLY A 73 14.48 16.54 4.61
CA GLY A 73 14.18 17.67 5.49
C GLY A 73 13.48 18.84 4.79
N ILE A 74 13.82 19.13 3.52
CA ILE A 74 13.12 20.15 2.72
C ILE A 74 11.66 19.72 2.48
N LEU A 75 11.43 18.46 2.11
CA LEU A 75 10.09 17.93 1.80
C LEU A 75 9.19 17.92 3.02
N GLN A 76 9.72 17.54 4.19
CA GLN A 76 8.98 17.53 5.46
C GLN A 76 8.43 18.91 5.87
N ASN A 77 8.99 20.00 5.34
CA ASN A 77 8.48 21.37 5.56
C ASN A 77 7.35 21.76 4.58
N LEU A 78 6.97 20.91 3.63
CA LEU A 78 5.92 21.21 2.66
C LEU A 78 4.58 20.63 3.10
N ASP A 79 4.54 19.33 3.33
CA ASP A 79 3.38 18.56 3.78
C ASP A 79 3.81 17.18 4.32
N PRO A 80 2.94 16.47 5.09
CA PRO A 80 3.30 15.18 5.69
C PRO A 80 3.49 14.03 4.71
N HIS A 81 3.17 14.21 3.44
CA HIS A 81 3.11 13.14 2.44
C HIS A 81 4.12 13.30 1.29
N SER A 82 4.73 14.48 1.14
CA SER A 82 5.84 14.66 0.20
C SER A 82 7.09 13.99 0.76
N ILE A 83 7.65 13.02 0.00
CA ILE A 83 8.75 12.18 0.47
C ILE A 83 9.86 12.07 -0.58
N TYR A 84 11.08 11.87 -0.10
CA TYR A 84 12.22 11.43 -0.90
C TYR A 84 12.21 9.89 -0.99
N ILE A 85 12.50 9.36 -2.15
CA ILE A 85 12.62 7.93 -2.45
C ILE A 85 14.06 7.71 -2.91
N SER A 86 14.85 7.07 -2.08
CA SER A 86 16.25 6.77 -2.41
C SER A 86 16.38 5.73 -3.53
N THR A 87 17.53 5.66 -4.17
CA THR A 87 17.79 4.75 -5.30
C THR A 87 17.53 3.28 -4.95
N ASP A 88 17.87 2.87 -3.73
CA ASP A 88 17.62 1.51 -3.25
C ASP A 88 16.14 1.21 -2.98
N GLN A 89 15.32 2.22 -2.69
CA GLN A 89 13.86 2.10 -2.49
C GLN A 89 13.06 2.24 -3.78
N ALA A 90 13.59 2.94 -4.78
CA ALA A 90 12.86 3.30 -6.00
C ALA A 90 12.27 2.08 -6.73
N GLN A 91 13.02 0.99 -6.84
CA GLN A 91 12.53 -0.23 -7.48
C GLN A 91 11.39 -0.89 -6.71
N ALA A 92 11.47 -0.95 -5.39
CA ALA A 92 10.42 -1.54 -4.55
C ALA A 92 9.12 -0.74 -4.61
N VAL A 93 9.23 0.60 -4.63
CA VAL A 93 8.10 1.51 -4.78
C VAL A 93 7.45 1.36 -6.15
N ALA A 94 8.24 1.30 -7.22
CA ALA A 94 7.73 1.08 -8.58
C ALA A 94 7.06 -0.29 -8.73
N ASP A 95 7.60 -1.34 -8.12
CA ASP A 95 7.02 -2.68 -8.12
C ASP A 95 5.65 -2.71 -7.41
N ASP A 96 5.55 -2.02 -6.26
CA ASP A 96 4.29 -1.92 -5.50
C ASP A 96 3.21 -1.17 -6.28
N MET A 97 3.56 -0.08 -6.95
CA MET A 97 2.63 0.68 -7.79
C MET A 97 2.18 -0.11 -9.03
N ARG A 98 3.07 -0.90 -9.64
CA ARG A 98 2.71 -1.78 -10.77
C ARG A 98 1.86 -2.98 -10.35
N GLY A 99 1.94 -3.39 -9.07
CA GLY A 99 1.29 -4.59 -8.57
C GLY A 99 2.02 -5.89 -8.94
N ASN A 100 3.32 -5.83 -9.23
CA ASN A 100 4.15 -7.01 -9.48
C ASN A 100 5.64 -6.71 -9.29
N PHE A 101 6.42 -7.75 -9.00
CA PHE A 101 7.88 -7.69 -8.93
C PHE A 101 8.52 -8.94 -9.54
N VAL A 102 9.82 -8.91 -9.79
CA VAL A 102 10.56 -10.09 -10.25
C VAL A 102 11.28 -10.76 -9.09
N GLY A 103 10.98 -12.04 -8.88
CA GLY A 103 11.54 -12.80 -7.77
C GLY A 103 11.21 -14.29 -7.83
N ILE A 104 11.34 -14.97 -6.70
CA ILE A 104 11.11 -16.42 -6.59
C ILE A 104 9.66 -16.79 -6.23
N GLY A 105 8.83 -15.85 -5.78
CA GLY A 105 7.40 -16.09 -5.49
C GLY A 105 7.14 -16.93 -4.24
N ILE A 106 7.58 -16.44 -3.08
CA ILE A 106 7.27 -16.99 -1.77
C ILE A 106 6.68 -15.91 -0.84
N ARG A 107 5.83 -16.33 0.07
CA ARG A 107 5.55 -15.62 1.31
C ARG A 107 6.39 -16.24 2.41
N TYR A 108 7.01 -15.44 3.23
CA TYR A 108 7.96 -15.91 4.22
C TYR A 108 7.94 -15.05 5.47
N PHE A 109 8.52 -15.56 6.52
CA PHE A 109 8.96 -14.76 7.66
C PHE A 109 10.42 -15.08 7.97
N VAL A 110 11.08 -14.13 8.61
CA VAL A 110 12.42 -14.32 9.14
C VAL A 110 12.28 -14.91 10.54
N ASN A 111 12.83 -16.10 10.76
CA ASN A 111 12.88 -16.75 12.05
C ASN A 111 14.34 -16.91 12.45
N GLU A 112 14.74 -16.19 13.52
CA GLU A 112 16.16 -16.10 13.92
C GLU A 112 17.01 -15.62 12.73
N ASP A 113 17.79 -16.52 12.14
CA ASP A 113 18.75 -16.23 11.05
C ASP A 113 18.31 -16.77 9.69
N THR A 114 17.09 -17.30 9.55
CA THR A 114 16.68 -18.02 8.33
C THR A 114 15.34 -17.54 7.80
N ILE A 115 15.14 -17.71 6.49
CA ILE A 115 13.86 -17.48 5.83
C ILE A 115 13.04 -18.76 5.90
N SER A 116 11.91 -18.71 6.60
CA SER A 116 10.93 -19.79 6.63
C SER A 116 9.79 -19.51 5.65
N VAL A 117 9.55 -20.44 4.73
CA VAL A 117 8.52 -20.31 3.70
C VAL A 117 7.14 -20.56 4.31
N LEU A 118 6.28 -19.54 4.32
CA LEU A 118 4.87 -19.66 4.71
C LEU A 118 4.05 -20.32 3.61
N SER A 119 4.20 -19.83 2.38
CA SER A 119 3.54 -20.38 1.21
C SER A 119 4.29 -19.98 -0.07
N THR A 120 4.08 -20.74 -1.13
CA THR A 120 4.50 -20.35 -2.48
C THR A 120 3.35 -19.71 -3.23
N ILE A 121 3.67 -18.74 -4.10
CA ILE A 121 2.68 -18.16 -5.01
C ILE A 121 2.28 -19.22 -6.05
N LYS A 122 0.98 -19.39 -6.25
CA LYS A 122 0.40 -20.34 -7.20
C LYS A 122 0.99 -20.11 -8.61
N ASP A 123 1.39 -21.17 -9.26
CA ASP A 123 2.04 -21.19 -10.58
C ASP A 123 3.35 -20.36 -10.68
N GLY A 124 3.87 -19.92 -9.53
CA GLY A 124 5.10 -19.17 -9.40
C GLY A 124 6.37 -20.01 -9.50
N PRO A 125 7.54 -19.34 -9.59
CA PRO A 125 8.85 -20.01 -9.73
C PRO A 125 9.17 -21.02 -8.64
N SER A 126 8.96 -20.66 -7.38
CA SER A 126 9.26 -21.54 -6.24
C SER A 126 8.36 -22.77 -6.20
N GLN A 127 7.06 -22.62 -6.52
CA GLN A 127 6.15 -23.75 -6.59
C GLN A 127 6.58 -24.73 -7.69
N LYS A 128 6.92 -24.21 -8.88
CA LYS A 128 7.43 -25.03 -10.00
C LYS A 128 8.74 -25.74 -9.67
N ALA A 129 9.57 -25.12 -8.84
CA ALA A 129 10.82 -25.73 -8.36
C ALA A 129 10.64 -26.74 -7.21
N GLY A 130 9.40 -26.95 -6.72
CA GLY A 130 9.10 -27.91 -5.65
C GLY A 130 9.35 -27.41 -4.24
N ILE A 131 9.49 -26.10 -4.05
CA ILE A 131 9.51 -25.46 -2.73
C ILE A 131 8.10 -25.49 -2.14
N LYS A 132 7.99 -25.74 -0.84
CA LYS A 132 6.72 -25.89 -0.13
C LYS A 132 6.69 -25.04 1.14
N SER A 133 5.49 -24.81 1.66
CA SER A 133 5.31 -24.25 3.00
C SER A 133 6.06 -25.08 4.05
N GLY A 134 6.74 -24.42 4.97
CA GLY A 134 7.58 -25.05 5.99
C GLY A 134 9.03 -25.27 5.60
N ASP A 135 9.41 -25.17 4.32
CA ASP A 135 10.80 -25.19 3.89
C ASP A 135 11.56 -23.99 4.48
N ARG A 136 12.85 -24.17 4.81
CA ARG A 136 13.74 -23.10 5.26
C ARG A 136 14.79 -22.84 4.20
N ILE A 137 14.92 -21.57 3.77
CA ILE A 137 15.97 -21.18 2.82
C ILE A 137 17.15 -20.65 3.62
N LEU A 138 18.29 -21.28 3.46
CA LEU A 138 19.53 -21.00 4.20
C LEU A 138 20.54 -20.23 3.35
N THR A 139 20.61 -20.53 2.04
CA THR A 139 21.62 -19.93 1.14
C THR A 139 21.02 -19.58 -0.22
N VAL A 140 21.62 -18.59 -0.88
CA VAL A 140 21.42 -18.27 -2.29
C VAL A 140 22.78 -18.33 -2.99
N ASP A 141 22.89 -19.14 -4.05
CA ASP A 141 24.13 -19.38 -4.80
C ASP A 141 25.34 -19.72 -3.91
N GLY A 142 25.06 -20.50 -2.83
CA GLY A 142 26.06 -20.92 -1.84
C GLY A 142 26.41 -19.85 -0.80
N ARG A 143 25.90 -18.63 -0.91
CA ARG A 143 26.10 -17.58 0.10
C ARG A 143 24.99 -17.65 1.15
N PRO A 144 25.31 -17.58 2.45
CA PRO A 144 24.30 -17.53 3.50
C PRO A 144 23.37 -16.31 3.31
N LEU A 145 22.09 -16.50 3.56
CA LEU A 145 21.12 -15.38 3.60
C LEU A 145 21.23 -14.58 4.90
N TYR A 146 21.78 -15.18 5.93
CA TYR A 146 22.01 -14.55 7.22
C TYR A 146 23.49 -14.09 7.31
N GLY A 147 23.71 -12.90 7.78
CA GLY A 147 25.03 -12.34 8.11
C GLY A 147 24.98 -11.70 9.48
N GLU A 148 26.07 -11.09 9.91
CA GLU A 148 26.34 -10.62 11.27
C GLU A 148 25.25 -9.76 11.95
N ASN A 149 24.03 -9.74 11.51
CA ASN A 149 22.85 -9.16 12.19
C ASN A 149 21.65 -8.95 11.28
N LYS A 150 21.63 -9.39 10.02
CA LYS A 150 20.52 -9.12 9.11
C LYS A 150 20.36 -10.17 8.02
N VAL A 151 19.15 -10.69 7.87
CA VAL A 151 18.78 -11.51 6.70
C VAL A 151 18.52 -10.59 5.51
N SER A 152 19.32 -10.72 4.45
CA SER A 152 19.08 -10.00 3.19
C SER A 152 18.21 -10.83 2.25
N THR A 153 17.03 -10.32 1.93
CA THR A 153 16.08 -10.94 0.99
C THR A 153 16.21 -10.40 -0.44
N ASP A 154 17.04 -9.40 -0.65
CA ASP A 154 17.20 -8.75 -1.95
C ASP A 154 17.77 -9.70 -3.00
N GLN A 155 18.61 -10.66 -2.56
CA GLN A 155 19.15 -11.72 -3.40
C GLN A 155 18.08 -12.65 -4.00
N LEU A 156 16.86 -12.68 -3.43
CA LEU A 156 15.74 -13.46 -3.96
C LEU A 156 15.05 -12.76 -5.14
N LYS A 157 15.22 -11.43 -5.27
CA LYS A 157 14.79 -10.62 -6.40
C LYS A 157 15.89 -10.57 -7.47
N GLY A 158 15.59 -10.02 -8.64
CA GLY A 158 16.56 -9.78 -9.71
C GLY A 158 15.89 -9.77 -11.08
N GLU A 159 16.69 -9.94 -12.14
CA GLU A 159 16.20 -9.90 -13.52
C GLU A 159 15.29 -11.09 -13.84
N SER A 160 14.25 -10.85 -14.64
CA SER A 160 13.34 -11.91 -15.09
C SER A 160 14.08 -12.93 -15.95
N GLY A 161 13.83 -14.23 -15.66
CA GLY A 161 14.52 -15.34 -16.34
C GLY A 161 15.90 -15.68 -15.78
N SER A 162 16.47 -14.86 -14.88
CA SER A 162 17.74 -15.21 -14.22
C SER A 162 17.56 -16.41 -13.28
N ARG A 163 18.60 -17.23 -13.15
CA ARG A 163 18.60 -18.44 -12.31
C ARG A 163 19.40 -18.23 -11.04
N ILE A 164 18.89 -18.79 -9.96
CA ILE A 164 19.59 -18.89 -8.67
C ILE A 164 19.47 -20.30 -8.13
N THR A 165 20.42 -20.70 -7.28
CA THR A 165 20.37 -21.97 -6.58
C THR A 165 20.12 -21.73 -5.10
N LEU A 166 18.98 -22.18 -4.60
CA LEU A 166 18.62 -22.07 -3.19
C LEU A 166 19.11 -23.29 -2.40
N GLY A 167 19.76 -23.07 -1.25
CA GLY A 167 20.01 -24.11 -0.26
C GLY A 167 18.80 -24.21 0.66
N VAL A 168 18.04 -25.29 0.54
CA VAL A 168 16.75 -25.48 1.21
C VAL A 168 16.83 -26.64 2.19
N LEU A 169 16.44 -26.39 3.44
CA LEU A 169 16.25 -27.40 4.47
C LEU A 169 14.76 -27.72 4.58
N LYS A 170 14.40 -28.99 4.32
CA LYS A 170 13.00 -29.44 4.42
C LYS A 170 12.61 -29.79 5.84
N PRO A 171 11.33 -29.69 6.23
CA PRO A 171 10.86 -30.12 7.54
C PRO A 171 11.21 -31.58 7.81
N GLY A 172 11.85 -31.84 8.97
CA GLY A 172 12.27 -33.19 9.37
C GLY A 172 13.58 -33.69 8.77
N ASP A 173 14.15 -32.98 7.79
CA ASP A 173 15.45 -33.33 7.19
C ASP A 173 16.61 -32.62 7.91
N SER A 174 17.78 -33.26 7.88
CA SER A 174 19.06 -32.66 8.29
C SER A 174 19.95 -32.26 7.10
N THR A 175 19.54 -32.62 5.88
CA THR A 175 20.29 -32.37 4.65
C THR A 175 19.75 -31.11 3.93
N VAL A 176 20.69 -30.27 3.49
CA VAL A 176 20.38 -29.09 2.69
C VAL A 176 20.31 -29.47 1.20
N PHE A 177 19.16 -29.31 0.60
CA PHE A 177 18.92 -29.56 -0.82
C PHE A 177 19.27 -28.34 -1.66
N LYS A 178 19.97 -28.53 -2.76
CA LYS A 178 20.21 -27.46 -3.76
C LYS A 178 19.07 -27.45 -4.78
N ILE A 179 18.25 -26.42 -4.76
CA ILE A 179 17.08 -26.29 -5.63
C ILE A 179 17.30 -25.12 -6.60
N PRO A 180 17.43 -25.36 -7.91
CA PRO A 180 17.51 -24.28 -8.90
C PRO A 180 16.14 -23.63 -9.07
N VAL A 181 16.08 -22.30 -9.02
CA VAL A 181 14.88 -21.52 -9.24
C VAL A 181 15.14 -20.47 -10.31
N THR A 182 14.27 -20.37 -11.31
CA THR A 182 14.31 -19.30 -12.31
C THR A 182 13.40 -18.18 -11.84
N ARG A 183 13.93 -16.97 -11.64
CA ARG A 183 13.13 -15.80 -11.25
C ARG A 183 12.09 -15.47 -12.31
N GLY A 184 10.92 -15.08 -11.87
CA GLY A 184 9.83 -14.71 -12.77
C GLY A 184 8.99 -13.59 -12.17
N GLN A 185 8.03 -13.12 -12.96
CA GLN A 185 7.11 -12.08 -12.54
C GLN A 185 6.14 -12.63 -11.49
N ILE A 186 6.04 -11.95 -10.37
CA ILE A 186 5.20 -12.31 -9.22
C ILE A 186 4.15 -11.23 -9.05
N ALA A 187 2.89 -11.57 -9.21
CA ALA A 187 1.79 -10.64 -8.97
C ALA A 187 1.63 -10.35 -7.47
N ILE A 188 1.52 -9.08 -7.13
CA ILE A 188 1.11 -8.59 -5.81
C ILE A 188 -0.39 -8.30 -5.91
N LYS A 189 -1.21 -9.23 -5.45
CA LYS A 189 -2.67 -9.10 -5.60
C LYS A 189 -3.20 -7.87 -4.86
N SER A 190 -4.10 -7.16 -5.53
CA SER A 190 -4.90 -6.07 -4.97
C SER A 190 -6.23 -6.56 -4.41
N VAL A 191 -6.79 -7.62 -5.00
CA VAL A 191 -8.04 -8.26 -4.57
C VAL A 191 -7.74 -9.53 -3.80
N ASP A 192 -7.99 -9.51 -2.50
CA ASP A 192 -7.74 -10.64 -1.60
C ASP A 192 -8.83 -11.71 -1.65
N ALA A 193 -10.08 -11.27 -1.84
CA ALA A 193 -11.24 -12.16 -1.86
C ALA A 193 -12.37 -11.61 -2.74
N ALA A 194 -13.09 -12.53 -3.41
CA ALA A 194 -14.29 -12.22 -4.19
C ALA A 194 -15.27 -13.40 -4.13
N TYR A 195 -16.33 -13.27 -3.33
CA TYR A 195 -17.30 -14.36 -3.13
C TYR A 195 -18.70 -13.85 -2.78
N MET A 196 -19.70 -14.72 -2.91
CA MET A 196 -21.06 -14.43 -2.47
C MET A 196 -21.15 -14.49 -0.93
N LEU A 197 -21.41 -13.36 -0.30
CA LEU A 197 -21.61 -13.26 1.16
C LEU A 197 -23.00 -13.77 1.57
N THR A 198 -23.99 -13.55 0.70
CA THR A 198 -25.34 -14.13 0.76
C THR A 198 -25.73 -14.57 -0.66
N ASN A 199 -26.95 -15.07 -0.84
CA ASN A 199 -27.43 -15.47 -2.18
C ASN A 199 -27.49 -14.31 -3.19
N GLU A 200 -27.53 -13.05 -2.74
CA GLU A 200 -27.70 -11.87 -3.59
C GLU A 200 -26.58 -10.80 -3.39
N LEU A 201 -25.87 -10.89 -2.28
CA LEU A 201 -24.81 -9.92 -1.93
C LEU A 201 -23.44 -10.51 -2.24
N GLY A 202 -22.76 -9.93 -3.21
CA GLY A 202 -21.35 -10.18 -3.48
C GLY A 202 -20.44 -9.37 -2.53
N TYR A 203 -19.29 -9.90 -2.20
CA TYR A 203 -18.28 -9.25 -1.38
C TYR A 203 -16.93 -9.29 -2.08
N ILE A 204 -16.25 -8.14 -2.11
CA ILE A 204 -14.90 -7.98 -2.67
C ILE A 204 -14.02 -7.28 -1.63
N LYS A 205 -12.89 -7.91 -1.25
CA LYS A 205 -11.86 -7.28 -0.41
C LYS A 205 -10.75 -6.74 -1.28
N VAL A 206 -10.50 -5.43 -1.20
CA VAL A 206 -9.41 -4.74 -1.92
C VAL A 206 -8.44 -4.15 -0.91
N ASN A 207 -7.17 -4.60 -0.95
CA ASN A 207 -6.16 -4.23 0.03
C ASN A 207 -5.26 -3.04 -0.39
N ARG A 208 -5.23 -2.71 -1.70
CA ARG A 208 -4.46 -1.59 -2.29
C ARG A 208 -5.00 -1.18 -3.64
N PHE A 209 -4.49 -0.08 -4.17
CA PHE A 209 -4.71 0.33 -5.55
C PHE A 209 -3.37 0.35 -6.31
N ALA A 210 -3.13 -0.67 -7.14
CA ALA A 210 -2.02 -0.79 -8.07
C ALA A 210 -2.54 -0.67 -9.52
N GLU A 211 -1.64 -0.61 -10.51
CA GLU A 211 -2.04 -0.63 -11.93
C GLU A 211 -2.80 -1.90 -12.31
N SER A 212 -2.52 -3.03 -11.63
CA SER A 212 -3.22 -4.30 -11.84
C SER A 212 -4.63 -4.34 -11.24
N THR A 213 -4.99 -3.41 -10.36
CA THR A 213 -6.22 -3.46 -9.56
C THR A 213 -7.49 -3.43 -10.41
N THR A 214 -7.56 -2.58 -11.43
CA THR A 214 -8.72 -2.52 -12.34
C THR A 214 -9.03 -3.88 -12.94
N ALA A 215 -8.02 -4.56 -13.48
CA ALA A 215 -8.19 -5.87 -14.09
C ALA A 215 -8.56 -6.97 -13.07
N GLU A 216 -8.06 -6.89 -11.85
CA GLU A 216 -8.41 -7.82 -10.76
C GLU A 216 -9.83 -7.58 -10.26
N PHE A 217 -10.21 -6.32 -10.10
CA PHE A 217 -11.54 -5.92 -9.67
C PHE A 217 -12.61 -6.30 -10.68
N ASN A 218 -12.41 -6.02 -11.97
CA ASN A 218 -13.34 -6.39 -13.04
C ASN A 218 -13.55 -7.92 -13.10
N ARG A 219 -12.48 -8.70 -12.94
CA ARG A 219 -12.62 -10.17 -12.81
C ARG A 219 -13.44 -10.59 -11.60
N ALA A 220 -13.29 -9.89 -10.47
CA ALA A 220 -14.10 -10.15 -9.28
C ALA A 220 -15.58 -9.83 -9.52
N ILE A 221 -15.88 -8.69 -10.13
CA ILE A 221 -17.23 -8.29 -10.57
C ILE A 221 -17.84 -9.36 -11.49
N ASP A 222 -17.11 -9.81 -12.50
CA ASP A 222 -17.55 -10.86 -13.42
C ASP A 222 -17.89 -12.18 -12.71
N ILE A 223 -17.09 -12.58 -11.71
CA ILE A 223 -17.35 -13.77 -10.91
C ILE A 223 -18.65 -13.62 -10.12
N LEU A 224 -18.85 -12.47 -9.47
CA LEU A 224 -20.05 -12.20 -8.68
C LEU A 224 -21.29 -12.10 -9.56
N LYS A 225 -21.20 -11.44 -10.71
CA LYS A 225 -22.27 -11.31 -11.71
C LYS A 225 -22.73 -12.70 -12.20
N ARG A 226 -21.80 -13.59 -12.55
CA ARG A 226 -22.09 -14.98 -12.95
C ARG A 226 -22.73 -15.80 -11.83
N LYS A 227 -22.44 -15.48 -10.57
CA LYS A 227 -23.05 -16.11 -9.39
C LYS A 227 -24.40 -15.49 -9.00
N GLY A 228 -24.87 -14.48 -9.75
CA GLY A 228 -26.20 -13.87 -9.55
C GLY A 228 -26.24 -12.74 -8.54
N ALA A 229 -25.10 -12.08 -8.25
CA ALA A 229 -25.08 -10.94 -7.34
C ALA A 229 -26.02 -9.83 -7.82
N GLN A 230 -26.90 -9.37 -6.93
CA GLN A 230 -27.78 -8.22 -7.14
C GLN A 230 -27.30 -6.98 -6.39
N GLN A 231 -26.39 -7.14 -5.45
CA GLN A 231 -25.78 -6.11 -4.63
C GLN A 231 -24.29 -6.44 -4.47
N VAL A 232 -23.44 -5.41 -4.29
CA VAL A 232 -22.02 -5.60 -4.07
C VAL A 232 -21.55 -4.82 -2.85
N ALA A 233 -20.74 -5.44 -2.03
CA ALA A 233 -19.95 -4.77 -0.99
C ALA A 233 -18.48 -4.78 -1.37
N VAL A 234 -17.85 -3.59 -1.37
CA VAL A 234 -16.41 -3.41 -1.56
C VAL A 234 -15.81 -3.05 -0.21
N ASP A 235 -14.93 -3.90 0.28
CA ASP A 235 -14.24 -3.69 1.54
C ASP A 235 -12.88 -3.03 1.31
N LEU A 236 -12.79 -1.76 1.68
CA LEU A 236 -11.60 -0.91 1.61
C LEU A 236 -10.96 -0.67 2.99
N ARG A 237 -11.38 -1.41 4.02
CA ARG A 237 -10.74 -1.31 5.33
C ARG A 237 -9.27 -1.68 5.23
N ASP A 238 -8.41 -0.94 5.91
CA ASP A 238 -6.96 -1.09 5.92
C ASP A 238 -6.28 -0.91 4.55
N ASN A 239 -6.96 -0.30 3.59
CA ASN A 239 -6.43 0.02 2.28
C ASN A 239 -5.86 1.45 2.25
N PRO A 240 -4.53 1.65 2.19
CA PRO A 240 -3.90 2.97 2.24
C PRO A 240 -4.06 3.79 0.96
N GLY A 241 -4.72 3.23 -0.05
CA GLY A 241 -4.87 3.84 -1.38
C GLY A 241 -3.86 3.31 -2.39
N GLY A 242 -3.38 4.18 -3.27
CA GLY A 242 -2.44 3.89 -4.35
C GLY A 242 -2.77 4.62 -5.64
N VAL A 243 -2.82 3.91 -6.77
CA VAL A 243 -3.04 4.47 -8.11
C VAL A 243 -4.44 5.08 -8.24
N LEU A 244 -4.50 6.38 -8.46
CA LEU A 244 -5.76 7.14 -8.58
C LEU A 244 -6.65 6.60 -9.72
N GLN A 245 -6.07 6.27 -10.87
CA GLN A 245 -6.85 5.80 -12.01
C GLN A 245 -7.61 4.50 -11.66
N ALA A 246 -6.98 3.58 -10.96
CA ALA A 246 -7.64 2.35 -10.53
C ALA A 246 -8.83 2.58 -9.57
N ALA A 247 -8.76 3.65 -8.75
CA ALA A 247 -9.89 4.06 -7.93
C ALA A 247 -11.03 4.68 -8.73
N LEU A 248 -10.70 5.46 -9.77
CA LEU A 248 -11.69 6.01 -10.70
C LEU A 248 -12.38 4.89 -11.47
N ASP A 249 -11.62 3.95 -12.03
CA ASP A 249 -12.16 2.80 -12.75
C ASP A 249 -13.09 1.95 -11.85
N MET A 250 -12.73 1.80 -10.55
CA MET A 250 -13.57 1.10 -9.59
C MET A 250 -14.86 1.87 -9.26
N ALA A 251 -14.81 3.19 -9.14
CA ALA A 251 -15.99 4.00 -8.89
C ALA A 251 -16.92 4.05 -10.11
N ASP A 252 -16.35 4.04 -11.30
CA ASP A 252 -17.03 4.03 -12.59
C ASP A 252 -17.96 2.80 -12.76
N GLU A 253 -17.56 1.63 -12.24
CA GLU A 253 -18.37 0.42 -12.23
C GLU A 253 -19.78 0.60 -11.62
N PHE A 254 -19.95 1.62 -10.77
CA PHE A 254 -21.18 1.84 -10.02
C PHE A 254 -21.92 3.13 -10.39
N LEU A 255 -21.27 4.10 -11.01
CA LEU A 255 -21.82 5.42 -11.32
C LEU A 255 -22.34 5.45 -12.75
N LYS A 256 -23.38 6.25 -12.98
CA LYS A 256 -23.94 6.45 -14.32
C LYS A 256 -23.08 7.41 -15.14
N ASP A 257 -23.21 7.30 -16.45
CA ASP A 257 -22.57 8.20 -17.41
C ASP A 257 -22.68 9.67 -17.00
N ASP A 258 -21.58 10.42 -17.20
CA ASP A 258 -21.44 11.84 -16.89
C ASP A 258 -21.59 12.25 -15.41
N GLN A 259 -21.67 11.27 -14.48
CA GLN A 259 -21.59 11.59 -13.05
C GLN A 259 -20.17 12.00 -12.66
N LEU A 260 -20.03 13.15 -12.00
CA LEU A 260 -18.72 13.62 -11.50
C LEU A 260 -18.23 12.68 -10.40
N MET A 261 -17.04 12.10 -10.57
CA MET A 261 -16.39 11.26 -9.55
C MET A 261 -15.54 12.08 -8.59
N LEU A 262 -14.72 12.98 -9.15
CA LEU A 262 -13.92 13.94 -8.39
C LEU A 262 -13.47 15.08 -9.30
N PHE A 263 -12.96 16.15 -8.69
CA PHE A 263 -12.12 17.10 -9.41
C PHE A 263 -10.85 17.43 -8.61
N GLN A 264 -9.79 17.77 -9.34
CA GLN A 264 -8.50 18.19 -8.80
C GLN A 264 -8.30 19.68 -9.02
N LYS A 265 -7.58 20.34 -8.10
CA LYS A 265 -7.09 21.72 -8.27
C LYS A 265 -5.59 21.75 -8.03
N ASP A 266 -4.83 22.24 -8.99
CA ASP A 266 -3.39 22.48 -8.86
C ASP A 266 -3.09 23.82 -8.15
N ARG A 267 -1.80 24.16 -8.00
CA ARG A 267 -1.33 25.42 -7.39
C ARG A 267 -1.85 26.68 -8.07
N ASN A 268 -2.26 26.60 -9.34
CA ASN A 268 -2.80 27.70 -10.12
C ASN A 268 -4.34 27.72 -10.10
N ASN A 269 -4.98 26.92 -9.25
CA ASN A 269 -6.42 26.69 -9.21
C ASN A 269 -7.02 26.13 -10.52
N LYS A 270 -6.19 25.57 -11.41
CA LYS A 270 -6.67 24.90 -12.62
C LYS A 270 -7.41 23.63 -12.20
N ARG A 271 -8.69 23.56 -12.56
CA ARG A 271 -9.56 22.42 -12.27
C ARG A 271 -9.45 21.37 -13.36
N LYS A 272 -9.31 20.08 -12.94
CA LYS A 272 -9.41 18.90 -13.80
C LYS A 272 -10.50 18.00 -13.21
N ASN A 273 -11.55 17.72 -13.98
CA ASN A 273 -12.65 16.85 -13.59
C ASN A 273 -12.42 15.43 -14.09
N SER A 274 -12.96 14.45 -13.34
CA SER A 274 -13.08 13.06 -13.76
C SER A 274 -14.55 12.66 -13.65
N TYR A 275 -15.11 12.16 -14.74
CA TYR A 275 -16.51 11.76 -14.86
C TYR A 275 -16.59 10.25 -15.07
N ALA A 276 -17.68 9.66 -14.66
CA ALA A 276 -18.01 8.27 -14.93
C ALA A 276 -18.43 8.08 -16.39
N THR A 277 -18.35 6.85 -16.86
CA THR A 277 -18.76 6.40 -18.19
C THR A 277 -20.00 5.48 -18.07
N SER A 278 -20.51 4.99 -19.20
CA SER A 278 -21.64 4.04 -19.25
C SER A 278 -21.21 2.58 -19.22
N ASP A 279 -20.00 2.28 -18.77
CA ASP A 279 -19.41 0.93 -18.87
C ASP A 279 -19.62 0.05 -17.63
N GLY A 280 -20.28 0.57 -16.58
CA GLY A 280 -20.49 -0.12 -15.31
C GLY A 280 -21.59 -1.18 -15.34
N ASP A 281 -21.30 -2.35 -14.81
CA ASP A 281 -22.27 -3.47 -14.69
C ASP A 281 -23.23 -3.34 -13.48
N PHE A 282 -22.89 -2.46 -12.53
CA PHE A 282 -23.62 -2.27 -11.26
C PHE A 282 -24.17 -0.84 -11.08
N GLU A 283 -24.36 -0.07 -12.15
CA GLU A 283 -24.88 1.30 -12.11
C GLU A 283 -26.27 1.41 -11.46
N ASP A 284 -27.15 0.46 -11.67
CA ASP A 284 -28.51 0.46 -11.11
C ASP A 284 -28.68 -0.43 -9.87
N LYS A 285 -27.59 -1.07 -9.40
CA LYS A 285 -27.63 -1.99 -8.26
C LYS A 285 -27.07 -1.36 -6.99
N PRO A 286 -27.55 -1.74 -5.80
CA PRO A 286 -27.01 -1.24 -4.54
C PRO A 286 -25.54 -1.62 -4.35
N VAL A 287 -24.76 -0.64 -3.87
CA VAL A 287 -23.35 -0.82 -3.48
C VAL A 287 -23.13 -0.37 -2.03
N PHE A 288 -22.32 -1.13 -1.32
CA PHE A 288 -21.87 -0.84 0.04
C PHE A 288 -20.35 -0.72 0.05
N ILE A 289 -19.82 0.29 0.73
CA ILE A 289 -18.38 0.50 0.87
C ILE A 289 -18.02 0.44 2.35
N LEU A 290 -17.15 -0.51 2.71
CA LEU A 290 -16.65 -0.65 4.07
C LEU A 290 -15.34 0.11 4.20
N ILE A 291 -15.27 1.02 5.16
CA ILE A 291 -14.08 1.82 5.47
C ILE A 291 -13.75 1.80 6.96
N ASN A 292 -12.50 2.07 7.26
CA ASN A 292 -12.03 2.33 8.62
C ASN A 292 -11.00 3.46 8.64
N GLU A 293 -10.44 3.74 9.80
CA GLU A 293 -9.46 4.80 10.06
C GLU A 293 -8.17 4.67 9.22
N ASN A 294 -7.90 3.48 8.66
CA ASN A 294 -6.75 3.20 7.79
C ASN A 294 -7.11 3.28 6.29
N SER A 295 -8.37 3.47 5.94
CA SER A 295 -8.79 3.70 4.54
C SER A 295 -8.37 5.10 4.11
N ALA A 296 -7.45 5.21 3.14
CA ALA A 296 -6.85 6.50 2.80
C ALA A 296 -6.77 6.75 1.28
N SER A 297 -6.64 8.02 0.87
CA SER A 297 -6.31 8.43 -0.50
C SER A 297 -7.27 7.83 -1.56
N ALA A 298 -6.81 6.93 -2.45
CA ALA A 298 -7.62 6.28 -3.49
C ALA A 298 -8.86 5.56 -2.92
N SER A 299 -8.77 4.96 -1.71
CA SER A 299 -9.94 4.39 -1.02
C SER A 299 -10.98 5.46 -0.68
N GLU A 300 -10.53 6.64 -0.30
CA GLU A 300 -11.40 7.79 0.01
C GLU A 300 -11.99 8.42 -1.26
N VAL A 301 -11.29 8.33 -2.39
CA VAL A 301 -11.84 8.71 -3.71
C VAL A 301 -13.05 7.84 -4.03
N VAL A 302 -12.94 6.51 -3.94
CA VAL A 302 -14.06 5.60 -4.19
C VAL A 302 -15.22 5.88 -3.23
N ALA A 303 -14.94 5.92 -1.92
CA ALA A 303 -15.97 6.16 -0.91
C ALA A 303 -16.65 7.52 -1.08
N GLY A 304 -15.89 8.59 -1.33
CA GLY A 304 -16.39 9.95 -1.51
C GLY A 304 -17.17 10.12 -2.81
N ALA A 305 -16.72 9.55 -3.92
CA ALA A 305 -17.43 9.58 -5.19
C ALA A 305 -18.82 8.93 -5.07
N LEU A 306 -18.88 7.76 -4.44
CA LEU A 306 -20.14 7.02 -4.30
C LEU A 306 -21.06 7.62 -3.22
N GLN A 307 -20.52 8.16 -2.12
CA GLN A 307 -21.29 8.82 -1.09
C GLN A 307 -21.94 10.11 -1.61
N ASP A 308 -21.16 10.95 -2.31
CA ASP A 308 -21.59 12.27 -2.75
C ASP A 308 -22.53 12.24 -3.95
N ASN A 309 -22.54 11.13 -4.72
CA ASN A 309 -23.54 10.86 -5.76
C ASN A 309 -24.76 10.09 -5.24
N ASP A 310 -24.92 9.93 -3.93
CA ASP A 310 -26.02 9.17 -3.28
C ASP A 310 -26.14 7.71 -3.78
N LYS A 311 -25.07 7.18 -4.34
CA LYS A 311 -25.02 5.84 -4.93
C LYS A 311 -24.65 4.77 -3.91
N GLY A 312 -23.59 5.03 -3.12
CA GLY A 312 -23.05 4.08 -2.16
C GLY A 312 -23.54 4.31 -0.73
N THR A 313 -23.71 3.24 0.04
CA THR A 313 -23.84 3.32 1.50
C THR A 313 -22.48 3.04 2.13
N ILE A 314 -21.92 4.03 2.81
CA ILE A 314 -20.61 3.93 3.46
C ILE A 314 -20.81 3.39 4.88
N ILE A 315 -20.14 2.29 5.20
CA ILE A 315 -20.27 1.58 6.48
C ILE A 315 -18.92 1.54 7.19
N GLY A 316 -18.90 1.79 8.47
CA GLY A 316 -17.70 1.62 9.28
C GLY A 316 -17.34 2.81 10.14
N ARG A 317 -16.09 3.27 10.06
CA ARG A 317 -15.55 4.39 10.84
C ARG A 317 -14.97 5.45 9.90
N ARG A 318 -14.77 6.67 10.42
CA ARG A 318 -14.20 7.79 9.66
C ARG A 318 -12.84 7.40 9.06
N SER A 319 -12.66 7.69 7.78
CA SER A 319 -11.43 7.38 7.04
C SER A 319 -10.26 8.27 7.46
N PHE A 320 -9.09 8.04 6.86
CA PHE A 320 -7.84 8.70 7.24
C PHE A 320 -7.84 10.21 7.01
N GLY A 321 -8.37 10.70 5.88
CA GLY A 321 -8.38 12.13 5.54
C GLY A 321 -7.19 12.59 4.72
N LYS A 322 -6.80 11.85 3.67
CA LYS A 322 -5.76 12.25 2.71
C LYS A 322 -6.37 12.67 1.38
N GLY A 323 -6.54 13.98 1.20
CA GLY A 323 -7.12 14.62 0.01
C GLY A 323 -6.07 15.24 -0.95
N LEU A 324 -4.86 14.69 -0.99
CA LEU A 324 -3.72 15.18 -1.76
C LEU A 324 -3.44 14.28 -2.96
N VAL A 325 -3.11 14.89 -4.09
CA VAL A 325 -2.64 14.22 -5.30
C VAL A 325 -1.13 14.35 -5.38
N GLN A 326 -0.45 13.22 -5.45
CA GLN A 326 1.01 13.15 -5.50
C GLN A 326 1.47 12.73 -6.89
N GLN A 327 2.63 13.22 -7.29
CA GLN A 327 3.33 12.81 -8.50
C GLN A 327 4.76 12.44 -8.16
N GLU A 328 5.25 11.36 -8.73
CA GLU A 328 6.63 10.94 -8.63
C GLU A 328 7.46 11.58 -9.75
N MET A 329 8.60 12.15 -9.39
CA MET A 329 9.53 12.84 -10.28
C MET A 329 10.93 12.32 -10.02
N GLN A 330 11.60 11.82 -11.08
CA GLN A 330 12.97 11.33 -11.00
C GLN A 330 13.97 12.48 -10.84
N LEU A 331 15.00 12.30 -10.01
CA LEU A 331 16.04 13.30 -9.79
C LEU A 331 17.28 13.12 -10.69
N GLY A 332 17.35 11.99 -11.44
CA GLY A 332 18.38 11.76 -12.45
C GLY A 332 19.53 10.85 -12.02
N ASP A 333 19.66 10.56 -10.74
CA ASP A 333 20.62 9.61 -10.13
C ASP A 333 20.00 8.24 -9.81
N GLY A 334 18.71 8.04 -10.17
CA GLY A 334 17.92 6.87 -9.83
C GLY A 334 17.03 7.05 -8.59
N SER A 335 17.23 8.13 -7.84
CA SER A 335 16.32 8.55 -6.77
C SER A 335 15.12 9.33 -7.33
N ALA A 336 14.06 9.47 -6.52
CA ALA A 336 12.86 10.18 -6.90
C ALA A 336 12.31 11.03 -5.74
N VAL A 337 11.47 11.99 -6.10
CA VAL A 337 10.65 12.75 -5.15
C VAL A 337 9.19 12.47 -5.47
N ARG A 338 8.44 12.05 -4.46
CA ARG A 338 6.97 12.02 -4.53
C ARG A 338 6.44 13.30 -3.92
N LEU A 339 5.96 14.21 -4.77
CA LEU A 339 5.56 15.56 -4.40
C LEU A 339 4.05 15.75 -4.52
N THR A 340 3.46 16.44 -3.57
CA THR A 340 2.07 16.90 -3.64
C THR A 340 1.95 18.00 -4.71
N VAL A 341 1.15 17.74 -5.75
CA VAL A 341 0.98 18.64 -6.91
C VAL A 341 -0.42 19.22 -7.02
N ALA A 342 -1.42 18.60 -6.37
CA ALA A 342 -2.81 19.07 -6.37
C ALA A 342 -3.55 18.60 -5.12
N ARG A 343 -4.71 19.21 -4.88
CA ARG A 343 -5.73 18.72 -3.94
C ARG A 343 -6.89 18.17 -4.74
N TYR A 344 -7.51 17.10 -4.24
CA TYR A 344 -8.74 16.62 -4.83
C TYR A 344 -9.96 16.94 -3.95
N TYR A 345 -11.09 17.01 -4.62
CA TYR A 345 -12.39 17.36 -4.05
C TYR A 345 -13.41 16.33 -4.55
N THR A 346 -14.32 15.95 -3.68
CA THR A 346 -15.41 15.04 -4.01
C THR A 346 -16.49 15.74 -4.86
N PRO A 347 -17.48 15.04 -5.41
CA PRO A 347 -18.52 15.65 -6.26
C PRO A 347 -19.24 16.84 -5.65
N THR A 348 -19.52 16.83 -4.35
CA THR A 348 -20.16 17.97 -3.65
C THR A 348 -19.23 19.18 -3.50
N GLY A 349 -17.96 19.06 -3.81
CA GLY A 349 -16.96 20.12 -3.70
C GLY A 349 -16.20 20.16 -2.37
N ARG A 350 -16.45 19.22 -1.46
CA ARG A 350 -15.71 19.14 -0.19
C ARG A 350 -14.29 18.60 -0.38
N SER A 351 -13.33 19.21 0.32
CA SER A 351 -12.01 18.62 0.54
C SER A 351 -12.07 17.72 1.76
N ILE A 352 -11.57 16.51 1.64
CA ILE A 352 -11.49 15.57 2.77
C ILE A 352 -10.16 15.65 3.53
N GLN A 353 -9.23 16.49 3.04
CA GLN A 353 -7.89 16.62 3.62
C GLN A 353 -7.96 17.12 5.06
N ARG A 354 -7.34 16.39 5.99
CA ARG A 354 -7.11 16.85 7.37
C ARG A 354 -6.16 18.06 7.38
N PRO A 355 -6.33 19.01 8.28
CA PRO A 355 -5.36 20.08 8.49
C PRO A 355 -3.96 19.52 8.82
N TYR A 356 -2.91 20.18 8.35
CA TYR A 356 -1.51 19.85 8.65
C TYR A 356 -0.66 21.10 8.92
N ASP A 357 -1.31 22.23 9.16
CA ASP A 357 -0.65 23.53 9.41
C ASP A 357 0.10 23.53 10.75
N SER A 358 -0.26 22.65 11.69
CA SER A 358 0.42 22.48 13.00
C SER A 358 1.71 21.66 12.90
N GLY A 359 2.04 21.12 11.73
CA GLY A 359 3.24 20.32 11.49
C GLY A 359 2.99 18.83 11.39
N ASN A 360 4.06 18.09 11.01
CA ASN A 360 3.93 16.66 10.71
C ASN A 360 3.68 15.82 11.96
N GLU A 361 4.27 16.18 13.10
CA GLU A 361 4.11 15.45 14.36
C GLU A 361 2.65 15.47 14.81
N ASP A 362 2.03 16.63 14.89
CA ASP A 362 0.62 16.78 15.26
C ASP A 362 -0.31 16.08 14.26
N TYR A 363 0.03 16.17 12.95
CA TYR A 363 -0.75 15.48 11.91
C TYR A 363 -0.81 13.96 12.11
N PHE A 364 0.30 13.33 12.49
CA PHE A 364 0.30 11.89 12.75
C PHE A 364 -0.24 11.54 14.14
N ASN A 365 -0.07 12.42 15.14
CA ASN A 365 -0.61 12.23 16.50
C ASN A 365 -2.14 12.28 16.51
N GLU A 366 -2.81 13.08 15.67
CA GLU A 366 -4.29 13.09 15.57
C GLU A 366 -4.87 11.68 15.37
N TYR A 367 -4.14 10.80 14.69
CA TYR A 367 -4.55 9.41 14.54
C TYR A 367 -4.62 8.68 15.89
N LEU A 368 -3.67 8.93 16.81
CA LEU A 368 -3.69 8.38 18.17
C LEU A 368 -4.80 9.03 19.01
N GLU A 369 -5.02 10.32 18.85
CA GLU A 369 -6.08 11.06 19.55
C GLU A 369 -7.48 10.48 19.27
N ARG A 370 -7.74 9.97 18.04
CA ARG A 370 -8.99 9.27 17.72
C ARG A 370 -9.25 8.03 18.56
N TYR A 371 -8.19 7.36 19.01
CA TYR A 371 -8.31 6.25 19.95
C TYR A 371 -8.60 6.73 21.35
N GLU A 372 -7.96 7.82 21.79
CA GLU A 372 -8.04 8.34 23.14
C GLU A 372 -9.36 9.08 23.41
N ASN A 373 -9.88 9.84 22.45
CA ASN A 373 -11.14 10.58 22.57
C ASN A 373 -12.39 9.70 22.40
N GLY A 374 -12.21 8.41 22.05
CA GLY A 374 -13.31 7.45 21.88
C GLY A 374 -14.06 7.55 20.55
N GLU A 375 -13.54 8.26 19.56
CA GLU A 375 -14.16 8.36 18.23
C GLU A 375 -14.39 7.00 17.58
N LEU A 376 -13.48 6.04 17.79
CA LEU A 376 -13.61 4.73 17.20
C LEU A 376 -14.72 3.88 17.80
N GLN A 377 -15.28 4.28 18.94
CA GLN A 377 -16.36 3.58 19.64
C GLN A 377 -17.70 4.30 19.57
N ASP A 378 -17.71 5.61 19.38
CA ASP A 378 -18.93 6.41 19.38
C ASP A 378 -18.85 7.51 18.30
N LYS A 379 -19.83 7.49 17.39
CA LYS A 379 -19.97 8.49 16.31
C LYS A 379 -20.09 9.92 16.86
N SER A 380 -20.65 10.11 18.05
CA SER A 380 -20.84 11.46 18.63
C SER A 380 -19.52 12.16 18.98
N ASN A 381 -18.43 11.41 19.07
CA ASN A 381 -17.08 11.94 19.33
C ASN A 381 -16.35 12.36 18.04
N ILE A 382 -16.95 12.18 16.86
CA ILE A 382 -16.38 12.68 15.61
C ILE A 382 -16.54 14.20 15.59
N GLU A 383 -15.42 14.90 15.69
CA GLU A 383 -15.41 16.35 15.54
C GLU A 383 -15.65 16.75 14.09
N VAL A 384 -16.64 17.61 13.86
CA VAL A 384 -16.98 18.16 12.55
C VAL A 384 -16.91 19.68 12.59
N ASN A 385 -16.56 20.26 11.45
CA ASN A 385 -16.59 21.71 11.27
C ASN A 385 -17.82 22.09 10.45
N ASP A 386 -18.80 22.73 11.07
CA ASP A 386 -20.05 23.13 10.43
C ASP A 386 -19.85 24.09 9.25
N SER A 387 -18.74 24.83 9.21
CA SER A 387 -18.40 25.67 8.04
C SER A 387 -18.00 24.85 6.81
N LEU A 388 -17.70 23.56 6.98
CA LEU A 388 -17.35 22.60 5.93
C LEU A 388 -18.49 21.60 5.68
N MET A 389 -19.73 22.01 5.92
CA MET A 389 -20.93 21.23 5.64
C MET A 389 -21.32 21.36 4.17
N TYR A 390 -21.59 20.23 3.53
CA TYR A 390 -22.03 20.12 2.14
C TYR A 390 -23.28 19.24 2.06
N LYS A 391 -23.99 19.32 0.94
CA LYS A 391 -25.18 18.49 0.68
C LYS A 391 -25.02 17.72 -0.61
N THR A 392 -25.38 16.44 -0.57
CA THR A 392 -25.50 15.61 -1.76
C THR A 392 -26.74 15.99 -2.58
N PRO A 393 -26.90 15.50 -3.81
CA PRO A 393 -28.10 15.72 -4.62
C PRO A 393 -29.41 15.28 -3.92
N ALA A 394 -29.40 14.18 -3.15
CA ALA A 394 -30.54 13.75 -2.36
C ALA A 394 -30.74 14.54 -1.04
N GLY A 395 -29.87 15.52 -0.75
CA GLY A 395 -29.96 16.37 0.44
C GLY A 395 -29.28 15.79 1.70
N LYS A 396 -28.55 14.69 1.58
CA LYS A 396 -27.76 14.14 2.68
C LYS A 396 -26.65 15.10 3.07
N ILE A 397 -26.45 15.32 4.37
CA ILE A 397 -25.38 16.17 4.90
C ILE A 397 -24.07 15.35 4.95
N VAL A 398 -22.99 15.92 4.41
CA VAL A 398 -21.63 15.39 4.44
C VAL A 398 -20.65 16.51 4.82
N TYR A 399 -19.53 16.15 5.45
CA TYR A 399 -18.56 17.13 5.96
C TYR A 399 -17.21 16.97 5.27
N GLY A 400 -16.49 18.07 5.12
CA GLY A 400 -15.11 18.13 4.66
C GLY A 400 -14.11 18.27 5.80
N GLY A 401 -12.81 18.30 5.48
CA GLY A 401 -11.73 18.66 6.40
C GLY A 401 -11.23 17.53 7.32
N GLY A 402 -11.76 16.30 7.21
CA GLY A 402 -11.38 15.24 8.16
C GLY A 402 -11.63 13.80 7.68
N GLY A 403 -11.54 13.53 6.38
CA GLY A 403 -11.84 12.21 5.82
C GLY A 403 -13.31 12.00 5.47
N ILE A 404 -13.67 10.76 5.16
CA ILE A 404 -15.03 10.34 4.85
C ILE A 404 -15.69 9.82 6.13
N ILE A 405 -16.76 10.47 6.57
CA ILE A 405 -17.59 10.00 7.68
C ILE A 405 -18.61 9.01 7.14
N PRO A 406 -18.71 7.78 7.72
CA PRO A 406 -19.63 6.76 7.23
C PRO A 406 -21.08 7.13 7.44
N ASP A 407 -21.96 6.67 6.55
CA ASP A 407 -23.41 6.78 6.68
C ASP A 407 -23.92 5.92 7.84
N VAL A 408 -23.34 4.71 7.96
CA VAL A 408 -23.65 3.75 9.04
C VAL A 408 -22.38 3.50 9.83
N PHE A 409 -22.35 4.06 11.03
CA PHE A 409 -21.22 3.85 11.94
C PHE A 409 -21.25 2.44 12.55
N VAL A 410 -20.10 1.78 12.57
CA VAL A 410 -19.88 0.52 13.28
C VAL A 410 -18.66 0.68 14.15
N ALA A 411 -18.84 0.54 15.46
CA ALA A 411 -17.79 0.71 16.45
C ALA A 411 -16.61 -0.24 16.22
N GLY A 412 -15.41 0.25 16.47
CA GLY A 412 -14.19 -0.54 16.48
C GLY A 412 -14.09 -1.46 17.71
N PRO A 413 -13.05 -2.28 17.77
CA PRO A 413 -12.77 -3.12 18.93
C PRO A 413 -12.59 -2.25 20.19
N LYS A 414 -13.26 -2.62 21.27
CA LYS A 414 -13.22 -1.89 22.55
C LYS A 414 -12.29 -2.56 23.55
N GLY A 415 -11.41 -1.76 24.15
CA GLY A 415 -10.54 -2.19 25.25
C GLY A 415 -9.19 -2.78 24.82
N TYR A 416 -8.26 -2.81 25.75
CA TYR A 416 -6.86 -3.26 25.56
C TYR A 416 -6.75 -4.70 25.03
N GLU A 417 -7.65 -5.57 25.43
CA GLU A 417 -7.65 -6.97 24.98
C GLU A 417 -7.92 -7.08 23.49
N ASN A 418 -8.88 -6.30 22.98
CA ASN A 418 -9.21 -6.30 21.55
C ASN A 418 -8.14 -5.61 20.69
N GLN A 419 -7.49 -4.56 21.20
CA GLN A 419 -6.32 -3.94 20.53
C GLN A 419 -5.16 -4.93 20.42
N THR A 420 -4.95 -5.74 21.46
CA THR A 420 -3.93 -6.80 21.45
C THR A 420 -4.25 -7.87 20.41
N LEU A 421 -5.51 -8.25 20.25
CA LEU A 421 -5.95 -9.21 19.24
C LEU A 421 -5.78 -8.67 17.83
N ASP A 422 -6.12 -7.39 17.62
CA ASP A 422 -5.89 -6.70 16.36
C ASP A 422 -4.39 -6.65 16.01
N TYR A 423 -3.53 -6.37 16.99
CA TYR A 423 -2.08 -6.45 16.84
C TYR A 423 -1.63 -7.83 16.37
N PHE A 424 -2.09 -8.92 16.99
CA PHE A 424 -1.71 -10.26 16.57
C PHE A 424 -2.24 -10.65 15.19
N ALA A 425 -3.42 -10.17 14.82
CA ALA A 425 -3.97 -10.39 13.49
C ALA A 425 -3.15 -9.67 12.40
N ARG A 426 -2.67 -8.45 12.69
CA ARG A 426 -1.92 -7.61 11.72
C ARG A 426 -0.44 -7.94 11.62
N THR A 427 0.21 -8.38 12.70
CA THR A 427 1.66 -8.64 12.74
C THR A 427 2.09 -9.98 12.16
N GLY A 428 1.15 -10.82 11.71
CA GLY A 428 1.43 -12.17 11.23
C GLY A 428 1.91 -13.12 12.35
N PHE A 429 1.71 -12.75 13.62
CA PHE A 429 2.10 -13.61 14.75
C PHE A 429 1.33 -14.93 14.74
N ALA A 430 0.02 -14.89 14.50
CA ALA A 430 -0.82 -16.09 14.36
C ALA A 430 -0.37 -16.96 13.16
N ASP A 431 0.04 -16.33 12.06
CA ASP A 431 0.52 -17.04 10.86
C ASP A 431 1.82 -17.81 11.16
N ARG A 432 2.74 -17.26 11.99
CA ARG A 432 3.96 -17.97 12.42
C ARG A 432 3.64 -19.18 13.29
N VAL A 433 2.77 -19.01 14.29
CA VAL A 433 2.35 -20.12 15.16
C VAL A 433 1.65 -21.23 14.35
N ALA A 434 0.76 -20.84 13.44
CA ALA A 434 0.09 -21.77 12.52
C ALA A 434 1.08 -22.50 11.60
N ASN A 435 2.12 -21.81 11.10
CA ASN A 435 3.15 -22.43 10.27
C ASN A 435 3.94 -23.50 11.03
N ASP A 436 4.36 -23.20 12.24
CA ASP A 436 5.10 -24.16 13.07
C ASP A 436 4.25 -25.39 13.39
N PHE A 437 2.98 -25.20 13.70
CA PHE A 437 2.03 -26.28 13.88
C PHE A 437 1.89 -27.15 12.60
N LEU A 438 1.76 -26.54 11.42
CA LEU A 438 1.69 -27.26 10.14
C LEU A 438 2.99 -28.03 9.80
N ARG A 439 4.11 -27.69 10.41
CA ARG A 439 5.40 -28.39 10.25
C ARG A 439 5.53 -29.59 11.17
N THR A 440 4.75 -29.65 12.24
CA THR A 440 4.81 -30.67 13.29
C THR A 440 3.51 -31.46 13.36
N GLU A 441 2.72 -31.23 14.38
CA GLU A 441 1.51 -31.99 14.69
C GLU A 441 0.40 -31.84 13.64
N GLY A 442 0.29 -30.66 13.01
CA GLY A 442 -0.74 -30.32 12.01
C GLY A 442 -0.42 -30.73 10.58
N SER A 443 0.66 -31.45 10.32
CA SER A 443 1.14 -31.77 8.96
C SER A 443 0.09 -32.54 8.13
N TYR A 444 -0.77 -33.33 8.75
CA TYR A 444 -1.88 -34.06 8.11
C TYR A 444 -2.91 -33.13 7.45
N LEU A 445 -3.06 -31.90 7.93
CA LEU A 445 -4.00 -30.90 7.38
C LEU A 445 -3.69 -30.54 5.91
N ARG A 446 -2.47 -30.78 5.46
CA ARG A 446 -2.08 -30.54 4.06
C ARG A 446 -2.80 -31.46 3.07
N TYR A 447 -3.38 -32.55 3.54
CA TYR A 447 -4.13 -33.52 2.74
C TYR A 447 -5.65 -33.41 2.96
N MET A 448 -6.10 -32.54 3.88
CA MET A 448 -7.51 -32.34 4.17
C MET A 448 -8.16 -31.49 3.07
N PRO A 449 -9.33 -31.89 2.53
CA PRO A 449 -10.07 -31.05 1.59
C PRO A 449 -10.57 -29.76 2.26
N GLU A 450 -10.62 -28.64 1.51
CA GLU A 450 -11.06 -27.32 2.00
C GLU A 450 -12.43 -27.40 2.70
N LYS A 451 -13.40 -28.09 2.08
CA LYS A 451 -14.75 -28.25 2.65
C LYS A 451 -14.74 -28.93 4.02
N GLU A 452 -13.97 -30.01 4.16
CA GLU A 452 -13.84 -30.74 5.43
C GLU A 452 -13.16 -29.86 6.50
N PHE A 453 -12.13 -29.10 6.10
CA PHE A 453 -11.46 -28.15 6.99
C PHE A 453 -12.43 -27.07 7.50
N VAL A 454 -13.25 -26.51 6.63
CA VAL A 454 -14.23 -25.47 7.01
C VAL A 454 -15.29 -26.06 7.94
N ASP A 455 -15.89 -27.19 7.57
CA ASP A 455 -17.09 -27.75 8.21
C ASP A 455 -16.77 -28.50 9.52
N SER A 456 -15.63 -29.18 9.59
CA SER A 456 -15.35 -30.18 10.65
C SER A 456 -14.12 -29.90 11.48
N TYR A 457 -13.09 -29.21 10.92
CA TYR A 457 -11.84 -29.02 11.65
C TYR A 457 -12.00 -27.98 12.77
N GLN A 458 -11.56 -28.38 13.95
CA GLN A 458 -11.44 -27.47 15.11
C GLN A 458 -9.97 -27.35 15.52
N VAL A 459 -9.56 -26.11 15.80
CA VAL A 459 -8.22 -25.83 16.28
C VAL A 459 -8.04 -26.51 17.64
N PRO A 460 -6.97 -27.32 17.83
CA PRO A 460 -6.74 -27.98 19.10
C PRO A 460 -6.37 -26.97 20.18
N GLU A 461 -6.77 -27.26 21.43
CA GLU A 461 -6.45 -26.43 22.61
C GLU A 461 -4.94 -26.26 22.82
N THR A 462 -4.15 -27.28 22.46
CA THR A 462 -2.69 -27.25 22.52
C THR A 462 -2.10 -26.12 21.68
N LEU A 463 -2.64 -25.89 20.47
CA LEU A 463 -2.20 -24.80 19.60
C LEU A 463 -2.55 -23.41 20.18
N LEU A 464 -3.72 -23.27 20.79
CA LEU A 464 -4.10 -22.04 21.46
C LEU A 464 -3.19 -21.75 22.67
N LEU A 465 -2.89 -22.78 23.47
CA LEU A 465 -1.96 -22.66 24.60
C LEU A 465 -0.53 -22.30 24.14
N GLU A 466 -0.06 -22.88 23.07
CA GLU A 466 1.22 -22.53 22.46
C GLU A 466 1.23 -21.07 22.00
N PHE A 467 0.17 -20.62 21.33
CA PHE A 467 0.02 -19.20 20.96
C PHE A 467 0.15 -18.29 22.19
N TYR A 468 -0.55 -18.57 23.26
CA TYR A 468 -0.49 -17.77 24.49
C TYR A 468 0.87 -17.80 25.17
N GLN A 469 1.54 -18.96 25.19
CA GLN A 469 2.89 -19.08 25.74
C GLN A 469 3.90 -18.22 24.97
N ARG A 470 3.88 -18.28 23.65
CA ARG A 470 4.75 -17.46 22.78
C ARG A 470 4.44 -15.98 22.90
N ALA A 471 3.18 -15.60 22.95
CA ALA A 471 2.75 -14.21 23.13
C ALA A 471 3.24 -13.62 24.47
N ARG A 472 3.29 -14.41 25.54
CA ARG A 472 3.81 -14.00 26.86
C ARG A 472 5.34 -13.99 26.95
N GLY A 473 6.02 -14.82 26.18
CA GLY A 473 7.50 -14.95 26.19
C GLY A 473 8.23 -13.81 25.47
N GLY A 474 7.55 -13.00 24.65
CA GLY A 474 8.07 -11.73 24.14
C GLY A 474 8.08 -10.67 25.26
N ASN A 475 8.65 -9.49 24.96
CA ASN A 475 8.72 -8.35 25.91
C ASN A 475 7.35 -7.84 26.45
N ASN A 476 6.26 -8.47 26.08
CA ASN A 476 4.87 -8.11 26.41
C ASN A 476 4.31 -8.92 27.60
N LYS A 477 4.98 -8.89 28.75
CA LYS A 477 4.53 -9.57 29.99
C LYS A 477 3.15 -9.09 30.52
N SER A 478 2.62 -7.99 30.01
CA SER A 478 1.35 -7.37 30.44
C SER A 478 0.13 -7.77 29.60
N LEU A 479 0.27 -8.63 28.58
CA LEU A 479 -0.84 -9.00 27.70
C LEU A 479 -1.89 -9.84 28.45
N ARG A 480 -3.05 -9.26 28.70
CA ARG A 480 -4.24 -9.96 29.19
C ARG A 480 -4.99 -10.54 27.99
N LEU A 481 -4.86 -11.86 27.78
CA LEU A 481 -5.42 -12.57 26.62
C LEU A 481 -6.66 -13.42 26.98
N THR A 482 -7.32 -13.15 28.10
CA THR A 482 -8.34 -14.03 28.66
C THR A 482 -9.75 -13.83 28.11
N GLY A 483 -10.02 -12.72 27.39
CA GLY A 483 -11.39 -12.31 27.06
C GLY A 483 -11.96 -12.84 25.74
N ASN A 484 -11.18 -13.32 24.77
CA ASN A 484 -11.65 -13.60 23.40
C ASN A 484 -11.16 -14.95 22.83
N ARG A 485 -11.34 -16.01 23.60
CA ARG A 485 -10.93 -17.37 23.19
C ARG A 485 -11.48 -17.77 21.80
N GLU A 486 -12.76 -17.49 21.55
CA GLU A 486 -13.41 -17.84 20.27
C GLU A 486 -12.76 -17.12 19.08
N PHE A 487 -12.52 -15.83 19.22
CA PHE A 487 -11.83 -15.06 18.17
C PHE A 487 -10.39 -15.55 17.95
N MET A 488 -9.67 -15.90 19.03
CA MET A 488 -8.30 -16.45 18.90
C MET A 488 -8.29 -17.80 18.18
N MET A 489 -9.25 -18.67 18.48
CA MET A 489 -9.42 -19.95 17.77
C MET A 489 -9.75 -19.71 16.30
N LEU A 490 -10.62 -18.74 16.00
CA LEU A 490 -10.95 -18.36 14.63
C LEU A 490 -9.72 -17.78 13.91
N LEU A 491 -8.94 -16.90 14.55
CA LEU A 491 -7.73 -16.32 13.98
C LEU A 491 -6.69 -17.39 13.64
N LEU A 492 -6.46 -18.35 14.52
CA LEU A 492 -5.58 -19.50 14.27
C LEU A 492 -6.12 -20.38 13.14
N LYS A 493 -7.43 -20.67 13.11
CA LYS A 493 -8.07 -21.41 12.02
C LYS A 493 -7.89 -20.66 10.69
N ALA A 494 -8.10 -19.36 10.67
CA ALA A 494 -7.95 -18.52 9.50
C ALA A 494 -6.49 -18.45 9.00
N SER A 495 -5.52 -18.42 9.93
CA SER A 495 -4.08 -18.47 9.60
C SER A 495 -3.66 -19.83 9.02
N LEU A 496 -4.21 -20.93 9.52
CA LEU A 496 -4.03 -22.26 8.92
C LEU A 496 -4.67 -22.32 7.53
N ALA A 497 -5.90 -21.81 7.39
CA ALA A 497 -6.63 -21.77 6.13
C ALA A 497 -5.87 -21.01 5.04
N GLU A 498 -5.27 -19.87 5.37
CA GLU A 498 -4.49 -19.08 4.42
C GLU A 498 -3.31 -19.88 3.85
N GLN A 499 -2.60 -20.63 4.71
CA GLN A 499 -1.44 -21.40 4.30
C GLN A 499 -1.79 -22.67 3.52
N LEU A 500 -2.98 -23.22 3.74
CA LEU A 500 -3.45 -24.44 3.09
C LEU A 500 -4.22 -24.18 1.79
N TYR A 501 -5.09 -23.15 1.80
CA TYR A 501 -6.09 -22.94 0.75
C TYR A 501 -6.06 -21.51 0.16
N GLY A 502 -5.37 -20.57 0.80
CA GLY A 502 -5.19 -19.21 0.30
C GLY A 502 -5.96 -18.14 1.04
N THR A 503 -5.67 -16.88 0.67
CA THR A 503 -6.12 -15.67 1.39
C THR A 503 -7.64 -15.52 1.39
N GLU A 504 -8.33 -15.91 0.32
CA GLU A 504 -9.80 -15.82 0.24
C GLU A 504 -10.47 -16.59 1.37
N LEU A 505 -9.99 -17.81 1.68
CA LEU A 505 -10.57 -18.60 2.77
C LEU A 505 -10.31 -17.96 4.15
N LYS A 506 -9.12 -17.37 4.36
CA LYS A 506 -8.83 -16.59 5.59
C LYS A 506 -9.86 -15.48 5.77
N VAL A 507 -10.09 -14.67 4.71
CA VAL A 507 -11.06 -13.57 4.75
C VAL A 507 -12.48 -14.09 5.02
N LYS A 508 -12.91 -15.16 4.37
CA LYS A 508 -14.22 -15.78 4.60
C LYS A 508 -14.42 -16.19 6.06
N LEU A 509 -13.42 -16.80 6.66
CA LEU A 509 -13.48 -17.24 8.06
C LEU A 509 -13.53 -16.04 9.01
N LEU A 510 -12.65 -15.05 8.86
CA LEU A 510 -12.64 -13.86 9.72
C LEU A 510 -13.96 -13.08 9.62
N ASN A 511 -14.56 -13.00 8.44
CA ASN A 511 -15.85 -12.34 8.21
C ASN A 511 -17.03 -13.03 8.94
N THR A 512 -16.85 -14.23 9.48
CA THR A 512 -17.92 -14.91 10.26
C THR A 512 -18.15 -14.31 11.64
N MET A 513 -17.17 -13.58 12.18
CA MET A 513 -17.23 -12.91 13.49
C MET A 513 -17.00 -11.38 13.39
N ASP A 514 -17.21 -10.81 12.22
CA ASP A 514 -16.99 -9.38 11.97
C ASP A 514 -18.29 -8.59 12.14
N PRO A 515 -18.41 -7.70 13.15
CA PRO A 515 -19.64 -6.94 13.38
C PRO A 515 -20.03 -6.03 12.21
N MET A 516 -19.04 -5.56 11.43
CA MET A 516 -19.33 -4.73 10.25
C MET A 516 -19.95 -5.56 9.13
N ILE A 517 -19.51 -6.80 8.97
CA ILE A 517 -20.10 -7.75 8.01
C ILE A 517 -21.52 -8.15 8.43
N ASP A 518 -21.79 -8.30 9.73
CA ASP A 518 -23.14 -8.58 10.19
C ASP A 518 -24.07 -7.39 9.94
N ARG A 519 -23.60 -6.17 10.24
CA ARG A 519 -24.35 -4.95 9.93
C ARG A 519 -24.60 -4.76 8.42
N LEU A 520 -23.62 -5.09 7.59
CA LEU A 520 -23.75 -5.11 6.14
C LEU A 520 -24.87 -6.08 5.68
N LYS A 521 -24.91 -7.31 6.22
CA LYS A 521 -25.95 -8.28 5.90
C LYS A 521 -27.35 -7.80 6.29
N GLU A 522 -27.50 -7.12 7.42
CA GLU A 522 -28.76 -6.51 7.86
C GLU A 522 -29.23 -5.45 6.83
N LEU A 523 -28.38 -4.48 6.52
CA LEU A 523 -28.68 -3.40 5.57
C LEU A 523 -29.02 -3.91 4.16
N SER A 524 -28.34 -4.97 3.73
CA SER A 524 -28.60 -5.62 2.45
C SER A 524 -30.01 -6.25 2.39
N ARG A 525 -30.52 -6.80 3.52
CA ARG A 525 -31.89 -7.35 3.62
C ARG A 525 -32.94 -6.26 3.65
N ASP A 526 -32.70 -5.17 4.38
CA ASP A 526 -33.66 -4.07 4.54
C ASP A 526 -33.96 -3.38 3.21
N ARG A 527 -32.95 -3.18 2.37
CA ARG A 527 -33.13 -2.60 1.02
C ARG A 527 -33.93 -3.48 0.05
N LYS A 528 -34.13 -4.75 0.34
CA LYS A 528 -34.96 -5.63 -0.47
C LYS A 528 -36.45 -5.45 -0.17
N ASN A 529 -36.79 -4.91 1.01
CA ASN A 529 -38.16 -4.75 1.49
C ASN A 529 -38.71 -3.33 1.21
N THR A 530 -37.88 -2.44 0.65
CA THR A 530 -38.24 -1.10 0.16
C THR A 530 -38.22 -1.06 -1.36
#